data_e3af5094384af3b2d11b24e0cf8c6171
#
_entry.id   e3af5094384af3b2d11b24e0cf8c6171
#
_cell.length_a   1.000
_cell.length_b   1.000
_cell.length_c   1.000
_cell.angle_alpha   90.00
_cell.angle_beta   90.00
_cell.angle_gamma   90.00
#
_symmetry.space_group_name_H-M   'P 1'
#
loop_
_entity.id
_entity.type
_entity.pdbx_description
1 polymer ?
#
loop_
_entity_poly.entity_id
_entity_poly.type
_entity_poly.pdbx_seq_one_letter_code
_entity_poly.pdbx_strand_id
1 'polypeptide(L)'
;MRLVAVVLVLFLSACATTQVNKVTDVKMAEGYYLKGVSYLQKKNYELAIVEFQRSIQTDRKNKNSYFALGSVSETMGKFADAERYYKEAIAIDSNFSEAYNALGVVYSRLERWQEALTVFKKSLENKLYTTPHIAYYNMAHVYMEQKNYEKAIEAYRDSKRFANYDQTIYKLGTALFEAGKVKEAIAEFSEGISLSPSNAYIRYGLALALLKDGNKKAALAEFKKVLEIAPTGEFAQKARDYITTLR
;
A
#
# COMPACT_ATOMS: atom_id res chain seq x y z
N MET A 1 -10.11 34.13 -54.90
CA MET A 1 -9.23 34.22 -53.67
C MET A 1 -9.97 34.61 -52.38
N ARG A 2 -11.11 35.25 -52.34
CA ARG A 2 -11.83 35.65 -51.10
C ARG A 2 -12.54 34.50 -50.36
N LEU A 3 -13.00 33.43 -51.08
CA LEU A 3 -13.72 32.31 -50.46
C LEU A 3 -12.80 31.38 -49.62
N VAL A 4 -11.54 31.19 -50.04
CA VAL A 4 -10.58 30.32 -49.34
C VAL A 4 -10.15 30.89 -48.00
N ALA A 5 -10.02 32.22 -47.89
CA ALA A 5 -9.65 32.91 -46.65
C ALA A 5 -10.73 32.81 -45.57
N VAL A 6 -12.01 32.89 -45.95
CA VAL A 6 -13.15 32.78 -45.00
C VAL A 6 -13.27 31.35 -44.42
N VAL A 7 -13.03 30.30 -45.23
CA VAL A 7 -13.05 28.91 -44.73
C VAL A 7 -11.91 28.65 -43.77
N LEU A 8 -10.72 29.20 -44.03
CA LEU A 8 -9.53 29.01 -43.12
C LEU A 8 -9.73 29.68 -41.77
N VAL A 9 -10.35 30.90 -41.73
CA VAL A 9 -10.64 31.63 -40.50
C VAL A 9 -11.68 30.89 -39.65
N LEU A 10 -12.70 30.30 -40.28
CA LEU A 10 -13.72 29.48 -39.58
C LEU A 10 -13.15 28.20 -38.96
N PHE A 11 -12.21 27.54 -39.63
CA PHE A 11 -11.53 26.37 -39.08
C PHE A 11 -10.60 26.72 -37.91
N LEU A 12 -9.89 27.84 -37.97
CA LEU A 12 -9.01 28.30 -36.88
C LEU A 12 -9.81 28.73 -35.65
N SER A 13 -10.96 29.39 -35.83
CA SER A 13 -11.82 29.78 -34.70
C SER A 13 -12.52 28.61 -34.04
N ALA A 14 -12.94 27.59 -34.82
CA ALA A 14 -13.52 26.35 -34.28
C ALA A 14 -12.49 25.53 -33.48
N CYS A 15 -11.25 25.44 -33.95
CA CYS A 15 -10.15 24.79 -33.21
C CYS A 15 -9.82 25.53 -31.91
N ALA A 16 -9.75 26.85 -31.94
CA ALA A 16 -9.45 27.67 -30.77
C ALA A 16 -10.52 27.51 -29.66
N THR A 17 -11.82 27.61 -30.05
CA THR A 17 -12.93 27.42 -29.11
C THR A 17 -13.00 26.04 -28.52
N THR A 18 -12.73 25.00 -29.30
CA THR A 18 -12.69 23.61 -28.82
C THR A 18 -11.54 23.41 -27.80
N GLN A 19 -10.40 24.01 -28.03
CA GLN A 19 -9.24 23.93 -27.15
C GLN A 19 -9.46 24.72 -25.83
N VAL A 20 -10.09 25.90 -25.89
CA VAL A 20 -10.44 26.68 -24.68
C VAL A 20 -11.46 25.91 -23.83
N ASN A 21 -12.51 25.34 -24.43
CA ASN A 21 -13.49 24.54 -23.69
C ASN A 21 -12.84 23.35 -23.00
N LYS A 22 -11.96 22.63 -23.69
CA LYS A 22 -11.25 21.48 -23.13
C LYS A 22 -10.37 21.84 -21.93
N VAL A 23 -9.67 22.97 -21.96
CA VAL A 23 -8.86 23.46 -20.82
C VAL A 23 -9.75 23.85 -19.64
N THR A 24 -10.91 24.43 -19.90
CA THR A 24 -11.90 24.77 -18.87
C THR A 24 -12.46 23.50 -18.21
N ASP A 25 -12.79 22.50 -18.99
CA ASP A 25 -13.31 21.22 -18.49
C ASP A 25 -12.28 20.51 -17.60
N VAL A 26 -11.00 20.46 -18.00
CA VAL A 26 -9.93 19.86 -17.17
C VAL A 26 -9.80 20.58 -15.82
N LYS A 27 -9.82 21.94 -15.81
CA LYS A 27 -9.73 22.69 -14.55
C LYS A 27 -10.96 22.47 -13.66
N MET A 28 -12.14 22.40 -14.26
CA MET A 28 -13.38 22.15 -13.54
C MET A 28 -13.41 20.74 -12.96
N ALA A 29 -12.96 19.75 -13.74
CA ALA A 29 -12.82 18.36 -13.27
C ALA A 29 -11.86 18.26 -12.09
N GLU A 30 -10.72 18.96 -12.14
CA GLU A 30 -9.77 19.03 -11.03
C GLU A 30 -10.41 19.67 -9.79
N GLY A 31 -11.23 20.72 -9.96
CA GLY A 31 -12.00 21.33 -8.86
C GLY A 31 -12.94 20.33 -8.17
N TYR A 32 -13.67 19.53 -8.94
CA TYR A 32 -14.51 18.46 -8.39
C TYR A 32 -13.67 17.38 -7.70
N TYR A 33 -12.53 16.97 -8.28
CA TYR A 33 -11.62 16.04 -7.65
C TYR A 33 -11.14 16.52 -6.27
N LEU A 34 -10.65 17.76 -6.19
CA LEU A 34 -10.17 18.33 -4.91
C LEU A 34 -11.29 18.44 -3.86
N LYS A 35 -12.50 18.74 -4.30
CA LYS A 35 -13.67 18.75 -3.42
C LYS A 35 -14.00 17.34 -2.90
N GLY A 36 -13.91 16.33 -3.77
CA GLY A 36 -14.05 14.93 -3.39
C GLY A 36 -12.99 14.52 -2.37
N VAL A 37 -11.73 14.91 -2.56
CA VAL A 37 -10.64 14.67 -1.59
C VAL A 37 -10.94 15.32 -0.24
N SER A 38 -11.48 16.55 -0.22
CA SER A 38 -11.89 17.21 1.02
C SER A 38 -12.98 16.45 1.78
N TYR A 39 -13.96 15.89 1.06
CA TYR A 39 -14.98 15.04 1.69
C TYR A 39 -14.40 13.72 2.19
N LEU A 40 -13.48 13.12 1.45
CA LEU A 40 -12.80 11.89 1.85
C LEU A 40 -12.01 12.08 3.16
N GLN A 41 -11.30 13.19 3.31
CA GLN A 41 -10.60 13.54 4.55
C GLN A 41 -11.55 13.64 5.76
N LYS A 42 -12.78 14.08 5.52
CA LYS A 42 -13.85 14.13 6.53
C LYS A 42 -14.59 12.79 6.68
N LYS A 43 -14.13 11.72 6.02
CA LYS A 43 -14.76 10.40 5.97
C LYS A 43 -16.21 10.41 5.45
N ASN A 44 -16.59 11.44 4.71
CA ASN A 44 -17.90 11.53 4.04
C ASN A 44 -17.79 10.87 2.66
N TYR A 45 -17.85 9.56 2.64
CA TYR A 45 -17.63 8.74 1.44
C TYR A 45 -18.69 8.99 0.35
N GLU A 46 -19.95 9.20 0.75
CA GLU A 46 -21.05 9.44 -0.21
C GLU A 46 -20.84 10.72 -1.01
N LEU A 47 -20.53 11.83 -0.33
CA LEU A 47 -20.26 13.09 -1.01
C LEU A 47 -18.94 13.05 -1.80
N ALA A 48 -17.92 12.34 -1.30
CA ALA A 48 -16.68 12.14 -2.03
C ALA A 48 -16.94 11.43 -3.36
N ILE A 49 -17.72 10.35 -3.37
CA ILE A 49 -18.10 9.61 -4.58
C ILE A 49 -18.81 10.52 -5.59
N VAL A 50 -19.78 11.33 -5.14
CA VAL A 50 -20.52 12.24 -6.01
C VAL A 50 -19.56 13.23 -6.69
N GLU A 51 -18.64 13.84 -5.96
CA GLU A 51 -17.71 14.82 -6.54
C GLU A 51 -16.68 14.14 -7.46
N PHE A 52 -16.17 12.95 -7.14
CA PHE A 52 -15.30 12.21 -8.05
C PHE A 52 -16.02 11.80 -9.34
N GLN A 53 -17.29 11.40 -9.24
CA GLN A 53 -18.11 11.09 -10.42
C GLN A 53 -18.34 12.34 -11.30
N ARG A 54 -18.60 13.51 -10.69
CA ARG A 54 -18.68 14.79 -11.42
C ARG A 54 -17.36 15.11 -12.14
N SER A 55 -16.23 14.86 -11.47
CA SER A 55 -14.93 15.03 -12.09
C SER A 55 -14.77 14.18 -13.34
N ILE A 56 -15.12 12.90 -13.28
CA ILE A 56 -15.05 11.98 -14.43
C ILE A 56 -16.05 12.35 -15.53
N GLN A 57 -17.25 12.83 -15.17
CA GLN A 57 -18.23 13.28 -16.17
C GLN A 57 -17.74 14.51 -16.93
N THR A 58 -16.98 15.38 -16.25
CA THR A 58 -16.41 16.59 -16.85
C THR A 58 -15.14 16.29 -17.65
N ASP A 59 -14.24 15.46 -17.11
CA ASP A 59 -13.05 14.97 -17.82
C ASP A 59 -12.87 13.46 -17.61
N ARG A 60 -13.24 12.69 -18.64
CA ARG A 60 -13.09 11.22 -18.62
C ARG A 60 -11.64 10.73 -18.54
N LYS A 61 -10.66 11.62 -18.69
CA LYS A 61 -9.23 11.30 -18.57
C LYS A 61 -8.63 11.66 -17.21
N ASN A 62 -9.44 12.08 -16.25
CA ASN A 62 -8.96 12.34 -14.89
C ASN A 62 -8.69 11.01 -14.16
N LYS A 63 -7.49 10.43 -14.35
CA LYS A 63 -7.05 9.20 -13.71
C LYS A 63 -7.14 9.23 -12.18
N ASN A 64 -6.90 10.42 -11.58
CA ASN A 64 -6.89 10.59 -10.13
C ASN A 64 -8.30 10.40 -9.54
N SER A 65 -9.34 10.81 -10.25
CA SER A 65 -10.73 10.59 -9.82
C SER A 65 -11.15 9.12 -9.90
N TYR A 66 -10.70 8.39 -10.91
CA TYR A 66 -10.88 6.95 -10.96
C TYR A 66 -10.13 6.24 -9.83
N PHE A 67 -8.87 6.60 -9.60
CA PHE A 67 -8.10 6.07 -8.49
C PHE A 67 -8.76 6.33 -7.13
N ALA A 68 -9.24 7.56 -6.91
CA ALA A 68 -9.95 7.92 -5.69
C ALA A 68 -11.25 7.15 -5.49
N LEU A 69 -12.05 6.94 -6.55
CA LEU A 69 -13.25 6.08 -6.50
C LEU A 69 -12.87 4.63 -6.17
N GLY A 70 -11.78 4.12 -6.73
CA GLY A 70 -11.25 2.82 -6.40
C GLY A 70 -10.91 2.70 -4.90
N SER A 71 -10.21 3.70 -4.36
CA SER A 71 -9.82 3.75 -2.95
C SER A 71 -11.03 3.81 -1.99
N VAL A 72 -12.04 4.63 -2.33
CA VAL A 72 -13.28 4.69 -1.55
C VAL A 72 -14.02 3.35 -1.61
N SER A 73 -14.13 2.76 -2.80
CA SER A 73 -14.78 1.46 -3.00
C SER A 73 -14.09 0.35 -2.20
N GLU A 74 -12.75 0.33 -2.21
CA GLU A 74 -11.94 -0.60 -1.40
C GLU A 74 -12.21 -0.41 0.10
N THR A 75 -12.20 0.84 0.59
CA THR A 75 -12.50 1.17 1.99
C THR A 75 -13.90 0.70 2.40
N MET A 76 -14.86 0.75 1.48
CA MET A 76 -16.22 0.27 1.69
C MET A 76 -16.37 -1.26 1.50
N GLY A 77 -15.29 -1.99 1.21
CA GLY A 77 -15.33 -3.43 0.93
C GLY A 77 -15.93 -3.81 -0.43
N LYS A 78 -16.17 -2.83 -1.32
CA LYS A 78 -16.71 -3.04 -2.67
C LYS A 78 -15.59 -3.37 -3.65
N PHE A 79 -14.96 -4.54 -3.47
CA PHE A 79 -13.73 -4.89 -4.19
C PHE A 79 -13.91 -5.00 -5.71
N ALA A 80 -15.09 -5.41 -6.20
CA ALA A 80 -15.36 -5.45 -7.65
C ALA A 80 -15.39 -4.04 -8.27
N ASP A 81 -15.98 -3.06 -7.59
CA ASP A 81 -15.95 -1.67 -8.02
C ASP A 81 -14.55 -1.07 -7.94
N ALA A 82 -13.80 -1.37 -6.87
CA ALA A 82 -12.42 -0.93 -6.70
C ALA A 82 -11.54 -1.46 -7.85
N GLU A 83 -11.63 -2.76 -8.18
CA GLU A 83 -10.92 -3.37 -9.32
C GLU A 83 -11.23 -2.63 -10.62
N ARG A 84 -12.51 -2.38 -10.90
CA ARG A 84 -12.95 -1.69 -12.11
C ARG A 84 -12.35 -0.28 -12.19
N TYR A 85 -12.46 0.50 -11.12
CA TYR A 85 -11.96 1.88 -11.10
C TYR A 85 -10.43 1.96 -11.19
N TYR A 86 -9.69 1.07 -10.52
CA TYR A 86 -8.23 1.05 -10.65
C TYR A 86 -7.79 0.67 -12.07
N LYS A 87 -8.49 -0.26 -12.73
CA LYS A 87 -8.24 -0.60 -14.13
C LYS A 87 -8.49 0.57 -15.08
N GLU A 88 -9.55 1.36 -14.85
CA GLU A 88 -9.80 2.58 -15.64
C GLU A 88 -8.68 3.61 -15.45
N ALA A 89 -8.21 3.82 -14.20
CA ALA A 89 -7.08 4.71 -13.95
C ALA A 89 -5.81 4.27 -14.68
N ILE A 90 -5.53 2.96 -14.69
CA ILE A 90 -4.40 2.35 -15.41
C ILE A 90 -4.56 2.46 -16.93
N ALA A 91 -5.78 2.30 -17.45
CA ALA A 91 -6.05 2.45 -18.88
C ALA A 91 -5.79 3.88 -19.38
N ILE A 92 -5.98 4.89 -18.51
CA ILE A 92 -5.68 6.29 -18.82
C ILE A 92 -4.17 6.55 -18.73
N ASP A 93 -3.50 6.00 -17.73
CA ASP A 93 -2.05 6.14 -17.53
C ASP A 93 -1.43 4.79 -17.17
N SER A 94 -0.82 4.15 -18.16
CA SER A 94 -0.17 2.85 -18.01
C SER A 94 1.09 2.86 -17.10
N ASN A 95 1.55 4.03 -16.67
CA ASN A 95 2.65 4.18 -15.73
C ASN A 95 2.19 4.55 -14.30
N PHE A 96 0.88 4.46 -14.02
CA PHE A 96 0.32 4.82 -12.72
C PHE A 96 0.60 3.74 -11.66
N SER A 97 1.80 3.75 -11.09
CA SER A 97 2.30 2.75 -10.14
C SER A 97 1.40 2.58 -8.92
N GLU A 98 0.88 3.67 -8.38
CA GLU A 98 -0.02 3.67 -7.22
C GLU A 98 -1.31 2.89 -7.52
N ALA A 99 -1.86 3.02 -8.73
CA ALA A 99 -3.05 2.30 -9.14
C ALA A 99 -2.78 0.80 -9.32
N TYR A 100 -1.63 0.43 -9.88
CA TYR A 100 -1.20 -0.96 -9.94
C TYR A 100 -1.03 -1.56 -8.54
N ASN A 101 -0.37 -0.84 -7.63
CA ASN A 101 -0.20 -1.32 -6.26
C ASN A 101 -1.54 -1.47 -5.54
N ALA A 102 -2.44 -0.51 -5.66
CA ALA A 102 -3.77 -0.59 -5.06
C ALA A 102 -4.60 -1.75 -5.64
N LEU A 103 -4.55 -1.96 -6.96
CA LEU A 103 -5.18 -3.12 -7.61
C LEU A 103 -4.62 -4.44 -7.07
N GLY A 104 -3.31 -4.50 -6.82
CA GLY A 104 -2.66 -5.66 -6.21
C GLY A 104 -3.16 -5.95 -4.79
N VAL A 105 -3.40 -4.91 -4.00
CA VAL A 105 -4.03 -5.06 -2.67
C VAL A 105 -5.44 -5.62 -2.80
N VAL A 106 -6.26 -5.13 -3.73
CA VAL A 106 -7.60 -5.67 -4.01
C VAL A 106 -7.53 -7.14 -4.38
N TYR A 107 -6.63 -7.53 -5.30
CA TYR A 107 -6.46 -8.93 -5.67
C TYR A 107 -6.02 -9.80 -4.48
N SER A 108 -5.15 -9.28 -3.62
CA SER A 108 -4.72 -9.98 -2.40
C SER A 108 -5.88 -10.20 -1.42
N ARG A 109 -6.78 -9.21 -1.27
CA ARG A 109 -8.01 -9.35 -0.46
C ARG A 109 -8.98 -10.39 -1.00
N LEU A 110 -8.95 -10.60 -2.33
CA LEU A 110 -9.76 -11.61 -3.03
C LEU A 110 -9.02 -12.94 -3.17
N GLU A 111 -7.87 -13.11 -2.54
CA GLU A 111 -7.00 -14.30 -2.61
C GLU A 111 -6.54 -14.66 -4.05
N ARG A 112 -6.61 -13.68 -4.95
CA ARG A 112 -6.14 -13.80 -6.35
C ARG A 112 -4.63 -13.54 -6.41
N TRP A 113 -3.87 -14.40 -5.75
CA TRP A 113 -2.45 -14.20 -5.44
C TRP A 113 -1.57 -13.95 -6.66
N GLN A 114 -1.76 -14.70 -7.75
CA GLN A 114 -0.93 -14.57 -8.95
C GLN A 114 -1.17 -13.23 -9.67
N GLU A 115 -2.42 -12.78 -9.70
CA GLU A 115 -2.78 -11.49 -10.28
C GLU A 115 -2.24 -10.34 -9.43
N ALA A 116 -2.33 -10.47 -8.09
CA ALA A 116 -1.73 -9.50 -7.18
C ALA A 116 -0.23 -9.34 -7.42
N LEU A 117 0.53 -10.44 -7.49
CA LEU A 117 1.97 -10.41 -7.75
C LEU A 117 2.29 -9.81 -9.12
N THR A 118 1.45 -10.06 -10.12
CA THR A 118 1.64 -9.52 -11.48
C THR A 118 1.53 -7.99 -11.48
N VAL A 119 0.47 -7.44 -10.85
CA VAL A 119 0.27 -5.98 -10.84
C VAL A 119 1.23 -5.28 -9.88
N PHE A 120 1.65 -5.89 -8.76
CA PHE A 120 2.72 -5.33 -7.93
C PHE A 120 4.03 -5.22 -8.71
N LYS A 121 4.41 -6.23 -9.49
CA LYS A 121 5.59 -6.13 -10.37
C LYS A 121 5.44 -5.01 -11.39
N LYS A 122 4.23 -4.85 -11.97
CA LYS A 122 3.94 -3.74 -12.89
C LYS A 122 4.12 -2.37 -12.22
N SER A 123 3.73 -2.20 -10.96
CA SER A 123 3.94 -0.94 -10.23
C SER A 123 5.42 -0.58 -10.10
N LEU A 124 6.31 -1.58 -10.06
CA LEU A 124 7.76 -1.42 -9.91
C LEU A 124 8.50 -1.19 -11.24
N GLU A 125 7.86 -1.36 -12.41
CA GLU A 125 8.47 -1.09 -13.71
C GLU A 125 8.75 0.41 -13.93
N ASN A 126 7.93 1.27 -13.32
CA ASN A 126 8.13 2.72 -13.39
C ASN A 126 9.25 3.17 -12.43
N LYS A 127 10.37 3.60 -13.00
CA LYS A 127 11.54 4.07 -12.22
C LYS A 127 11.28 5.35 -11.40
N LEU A 128 10.20 6.07 -11.70
CA LEU A 128 9.79 7.28 -10.98
C LEU A 128 8.81 6.98 -9.85
N TYR A 129 8.50 5.71 -9.59
CA TYR A 129 7.64 5.33 -8.48
C TYR A 129 8.29 5.70 -7.15
N THR A 130 7.64 6.59 -6.40
CA THR A 130 8.22 7.19 -5.19
C THR A 130 8.13 6.30 -3.95
N THR A 131 7.25 5.30 -3.95
CA THR A 131 7.00 4.42 -2.81
C THR A 131 7.13 2.92 -3.15
N PRO A 132 8.23 2.48 -3.81
CA PRO A 132 8.39 1.09 -4.22
C PRO A 132 8.43 0.12 -3.04
N HIS A 133 8.85 0.58 -1.85
CA HIS A 133 8.84 -0.21 -0.62
C HIS A 133 7.45 -0.76 -0.28
N ILE A 134 6.38 -0.04 -0.61
CA ILE A 134 5.01 -0.49 -0.36
C ILE A 134 4.66 -1.70 -1.26
N ALA A 135 5.03 -1.63 -2.54
CA ALA A 135 4.79 -2.74 -3.46
C ALA A 135 5.57 -3.99 -3.06
N TYR A 136 6.85 -3.85 -2.71
CA TYR A 136 7.65 -4.97 -2.20
C TYR A 136 7.09 -5.56 -0.91
N TYR A 137 6.66 -4.71 0.03
CA TYR A 137 6.02 -5.14 1.27
C TYR A 137 4.75 -5.95 1.00
N ASN A 138 3.89 -5.47 0.10
CA ASN A 138 2.65 -6.15 -0.27
C ASN A 138 2.92 -7.48 -1.00
N MET A 139 3.93 -7.54 -1.89
CA MET A 139 4.38 -8.79 -2.50
C MET A 139 4.85 -9.79 -1.44
N ALA A 140 5.63 -9.34 -0.48
CA ALA A 140 6.12 -10.18 0.61
C ALA A 140 4.95 -10.74 1.44
N HIS A 141 3.93 -9.92 1.70
CA HIS A 141 2.72 -10.37 2.39
C HIS A 141 2.02 -11.50 1.61
N VAL A 142 1.86 -11.36 0.29
CA VAL A 142 1.29 -12.41 -0.57
C VAL A 142 2.11 -13.70 -0.48
N TYR A 143 3.45 -13.60 -0.51
CA TYR A 143 4.31 -14.78 -0.38
C TYR A 143 4.22 -15.42 1.02
N MET A 144 4.01 -14.63 2.08
CA MET A 144 3.74 -15.17 3.43
C MET A 144 2.45 -15.98 3.48
N GLU A 145 1.35 -15.47 2.89
CA GLU A 145 0.07 -16.18 2.81
C GLU A 145 0.20 -17.52 2.03
N GLN A 146 1.05 -17.53 1.01
CA GLN A 146 1.40 -18.74 0.26
C GLN A 146 2.42 -19.64 0.98
N LYS A 147 2.90 -19.29 2.17
CA LYS A 147 3.98 -19.96 2.93
C LYS A 147 5.29 -20.06 2.13
N ASN A 148 5.48 -19.21 1.13
CA ASN A 148 6.72 -19.11 0.37
C ASN A 148 7.67 -18.15 1.08
N TYR A 149 8.20 -18.62 2.22
CA TYR A 149 8.97 -17.78 3.13
C TYR A 149 10.25 -17.22 2.49
N GLU A 150 10.89 -17.97 1.58
CA GLU A 150 12.12 -17.50 0.91
C GLU A 150 11.82 -16.25 0.05
N LYS A 151 10.78 -16.30 -0.78
CA LYS A 151 10.38 -15.14 -1.57
C LYS A 151 9.84 -13.99 -0.71
N ALA A 152 9.17 -14.30 0.39
CA ALA A 152 8.73 -13.29 1.35
C ALA A 152 9.91 -12.54 1.97
N ILE A 153 10.96 -13.26 2.39
CA ILE A 153 12.20 -12.70 2.93
C ILE A 153 12.87 -11.79 1.91
N GLU A 154 13.02 -12.24 0.66
CA GLU A 154 13.59 -11.44 -0.42
C GLU A 154 12.84 -10.14 -0.62
N ALA A 155 11.52 -10.22 -0.77
CA ALA A 155 10.67 -9.05 -0.98
C ALA A 155 10.64 -8.10 0.23
N TYR A 156 10.65 -8.60 1.48
CA TYR A 156 10.78 -7.73 2.66
C TYR A 156 12.16 -7.06 2.73
N ARG A 157 13.24 -7.75 2.36
CA ARG A 157 14.57 -7.14 2.24
C ARG A 157 14.59 -6.02 1.21
N ASP A 158 13.96 -6.25 0.05
CA ASP A 158 13.84 -5.20 -0.96
C ASP A 158 13.01 -4.02 -0.46
N SER A 159 11.89 -4.25 0.25
CA SER A 159 11.13 -3.19 0.90
C SER A 159 12.01 -2.38 1.88
N LYS A 160 12.76 -3.07 2.76
CA LYS A 160 13.66 -2.47 3.76
C LYS A 160 14.75 -1.59 3.12
N ARG A 161 15.28 -1.97 1.95
CA ARG A 161 16.29 -1.18 1.22
C ARG A 161 15.78 0.19 0.79
N PHE A 162 14.50 0.33 0.47
CA PHE A 162 13.90 1.62 0.11
C PHE A 162 13.41 2.41 1.32
N ALA A 163 12.92 1.73 2.35
CA ALA A 163 12.43 2.37 3.56
C ALA A 163 12.50 1.41 4.75
N ASN A 164 13.29 1.79 5.75
CA ASN A 164 13.53 0.97 6.94
C ASN A 164 12.50 1.26 8.03
N TYR A 165 11.28 0.76 7.86
CA TYR A 165 10.19 0.91 8.83
C TYR A 165 10.14 -0.26 9.81
N ASP A 166 9.79 0.02 11.07
CA ASP A 166 9.59 -0.97 12.14
C ASP A 166 8.70 -2.14 11.70
N GLN A 167 7.64 -1.82 10.96
CA GLN A 167 6.73 -2.84 10.45
C GLN A 167 7.41 -3.79 9.47
N THR A 168 8.26 -3.28 8.58
CA THR A 168 9.02 -4.10 7.62
C THR A 168 10.01 -4.99 8.35
N ILE A 169 10.74 -4.44 9.33
CA ILE A 169 11.69 -5.20 10.18
C ILE A 169 10.96 -6.32 10.91
N TYR A 170 9.84 -6.02 11.56
CA TYR A 170 9.05 -7.02 12.27
C TYR A 170 8.59 -8.15 11.34
N LYS A 171 8.07 -7.81 10.16
CA LYS A 171 7.59 -8.79 9.17
C LYS A 171 8.72 -9.60 8.56
N LEU A 172 9.89 -8.99 8.29
CA LEU A 172 11.09 -9.70 7.84
C LEU A 172 11.58 -10.69 8.89
N GLY A 173 11.70 -10.24 10.14
CA GLY A 173 12.07 -11.12 11.25
C GLY A 173 11.09 -12.27 11.42
N THR A 174 9.78 -12.02 11.27
CA THR A 174 8.75 -13.05 11.30
C THR A 174 8.91 -14.04 10.14
N ALA A 175 9.14 -13.56 8.91
CA ALA A 175 9.35 -14.42 7.75
C ALA A 175 10.59 -15.33 7.93
N LEU A 176 11.68 -14.78 8.45
CA LEU A 176 12.90 -15.52 8.80
C LEU A 176 12.62 -16.59 9.88
N PHE A 177 11.85 -16.26 10.89
CA PHE A 177 11.45 -17.16 11.94
C PHE A 177 10.62 -18.35 11.42
N GLU A 178 9.62 -18.06 10.58
CA GLU A 178 8.77 -19.08 9.95
C GLU A 178 9.54 -19.95 8.95
N ALA A 179 10.55 -19.39 8.28
CA ALA A 179 11.47 -20.14 7.42
C ALA A 179 12.45 -21.03 8.20
N GLY A 180 12.43 -20.99 9.56
CA GLY A 180 13.38 -21.71 10.40
C GLY A 180 14.77 -21.07 10.48
N LYS A 181 14.99 -19.88 9.91
CA LYS A 181 16.24 -19.12 9.94
C LYS A 181 16.36 -18.33 11.25
N VAL A 182 16.32 -19.08 12.37
CA VAL A 182 16.16 -18.50 13.73
C VAL A 182 17.25 -17.49 14.07
N LYS A 183 18.51 -17.78 13.74
CA LYS A 183 19.63 -16.85 14.03
C LYS A 183 19.54 -15.55 13.25
N GLU A 184 19.10 -15.63 11.98
CA GLU A 184 18.87 -14.43 11.18
C GLU A 184 17.67 -13.62 11.71
N ALA A 185 16.60 -14.29 12.16
CA ALA A 185 15.47 -13.64 12.82
C ALA A 185 15.88 -12.89 14.09
N ILE A 186 16.72 -13.51 14.93
CA ILE A 186 17.27 -12.84 16.14
C ILE A 186 18.07 -11.62 15.75
N ALA A 187 18.93 -11.70 14.74
CA ALA A 187 19.73 -10.57 14.28
C ALA A 187 18.83 -9.43 13.76
N GLU A 188 17.82 -9.75 12.93
CA GLU A 188 16.90 -8.76 12.38
C GLU A 188 16.06 -8.06 13.46
N PHE A 189 15.49 -8.81 14.41
CA PHE A 189 14.76 -8.22 15.53
C PHE A 189 15.67 -7.39 16.45
N SER A 190 16.92 -7.82 16.66
CA SER A 190 17.88 -7.08 17.49
C SER A 190 18.27 -5.75 16.85
N GLU A 191 18.47 -5.72 15.52
CA GLU A 191 18.64 -4.47 14.76
C GLU A 191 17.43 -3.56 14.93
N GLY A 192 16.21 -4.10 14.79
CA GLY A 192 14.97 -3.34 14.94
C GLY A 192 14.82 -2.73 16.33
N ILE A 193 15.21 -3.45 17.39
CA ILE A 193 15.22 -2.92 18.78
C ILE A 193 16.25 -1.80 18.93
N SER A 194 17.39 -1.88 18.24
CA SER A 194 18.39 -0.82 18.29
C SER A 194 17.87 0.49 17.67
N LEU A 195 17.02 0.39 16.64
CA LEU A 195 16.39 1.53 15.98
C LEU A 195 15.16 2.03 16.75
N SER A 196 14.38 1.13 17.31
CA SER A 196 13.11 1.41 18.01
C SER A 196 13.05 0.67 19.35
N PRO A 197 13.76 1.14 20.39
CA PRO A 197 13.90 0.43 21.68
C PRO A 197 12.58 0.16 22.41
N SER A 198 11.56 0.98 22.18
CA SER A 198 10.23 0.86 22.79
C SER A 198 9.20 0.12 21.92
N ASN A 199 9.64 -0.56 20.85
CA ASN A 199 8.74 -1.33 20.01
C ASN A 199 8.45 -2.73 20.62
N ALA A 200 7.29 -2.87 21.23
CA ALA A 200 6.86 -4.10 21.88
C ALA A 200 6.70 -5.29 20.89
N TYR A 201 6.30 -5.04 19.65
CA TYR A 201 6.12 -6.10 18.65
C TYR A 201 7.46 -6.73 18.26
N ILE A 202 8.47 -5.92 18.00
CA ILE A 202 9.82 -6.40 17.64
C ILE A 202 10.42 -7.17 18.83
N ARG A 203 10.26 -6.66 20.06
CA ARG A 203 10.71 -7.38 21.27
C ARG A 203 10.02 -8.71 21.46
N TYR A 204 8.72 -8.77 21.23
CA TYR A 204 7.98 -10.02 21.29
C TYR A 204 8.49 -11.02 20.25
N GLY A 205 8.75 -10.57 19.01
CA GLY A 205 9.37 -11.39 17.97
C GLY A 205 10.75 -11.91 18.36
N LEU A 206 11.61 -11.05 18.94
CA LEU A 206 12.91 -11.44 19.46
C LEU A 206 12.78 -12.50 20.56
N ALA A 207 11.85 -12.30 21.50
CA ALA A 207 11.63 -13.27 22.58
C ALA A 207 11.27 -14.66 22.06
N LEU A 208 10.38 -14.73 21.06
CA LEU A 208 10.01 -16.00 20.41
C LEU A 208 11.21 -16.65 19.71
N ALA A 209 11.99 -15.84 18.97
CA ALA A 209 13.16 -16.36 18.25
C ALA A 209 14.24 -16.86 19.22
N LEU A 210 14.51 -16.15 20.33
CA LEU A 210 15.42 -16.59 21.39
C LEU A 210 14.94 -17.86 22.08
N LEU A 211 13.62 -17.98 22.29
CA LEU A 211 13.04 -19.20 22.87
C LEU A 211 13.25 -20.41 21.96
N LYS A 212 13.02 -20.24 20.66
CA LYS A 212 13.22 -21.27 19.65
C LYS A 212 14.70 -21.65 19.49
N ASP A 213 15.62 -20.71 19.71
CA ASP A 213 17.08 -20.93 19.75
C ASP A 213 17.55 -21.61 21.05
N GLY A 214 16.65 -21.84 22.03
CA GLY A 214 16.95 -22.48 23.31
C GLY A 214 17.41 -21.48 24.41
N ASN A 215 17.54 -20.21 24.12
CA ASN A 215 17.97 -19.18 25.08
C ASN A 215 16.80 -18.69 25.94
N LYS A 216 16.28 -19.56 26.81
CA LYS A 216 15.15 -19.29 27.70
C LYS A 216 15.35 -18.05 28.58
N LYS A 217 16.58 -17.85 29.10
CA LYS A 217 16.88 -16.73 29.98
C LYS A 217 16.72 -15.38 29.27
N ALA A 218 17.27 -15.27 28.07
CA ALA A 218 17.15 -14.05 27.25
C ALA A 218 15.71 -13.85 26.78
N ALA A 219 15.00 -14.90 26.34
CA ALA A 219 13.60 -14.83 25.97
C ALA A 219 12.73 -14.28 27.11
N LEU A 220 12.88 -14.79 28.34
CA LEU A 220 12.19 -14.29 29.51
C LEU A 220 12.45 -12.81 29.78
N ALA A 221 13.70 -12.36 29.60
CA ALA A 221 14.04 -10.95 29.76
C ALA A 221 13.29 -10.07 28.73
N GLU A 222 13.26 -10.47 27.47
CA GLU A 222 12.54 -9.71 26.44
C GLU A 222 11.01 -9.76 26.63
N PHE A 223 10.40 -10.88 27.04
CA PHE A 223 8.98 -10.91 27.39
C PHE A 223 8.62 -9.96 28.55
N LYS A 224 9.47 -9.83 29.57
CA LYS A 224 9.27 -8.87 30.65
C LYS A 224 9.30 -7.44 30.14
N LYS A 225 10.26 -7.11 29.25
CA LYS A 225 10.34 -5.78 28.62
C LYS A 225 9.10 -5.47 27.75
N VAL A 226 8.51 -6.48 27.07
CA VAL A 226 7.22 -6.31 26.38
C VAL A 226 6.16 -5.81 27.36
N LEU A 227 6.06 -6.39 28.56
CA LEU A 227 5.07 -5.98 29.57
C LEU A 227 5.37 -4.60 30.17
N GLU A 228 6.63 -4.20 30.29
CA GLU A 228 7.04 -2.86 30.73
C GLU A 228 6.62 -1.78 29.72
N ILE A 229 6.77 -2.07 28.42
CA ILE A 229 6.45 -1.12 27.33
C ILE A 229 4.96 -1.08 27.05
N ALA A 230 4.32 -2.24 26.95
CA ALA A 230 2.92 -2.39 26.61
C ALA A 230 2.24 -3.37 27.60
N PRO A 231 1.76 -2.88 28.76
CA PRO A 231 1.25 -3.75 29.83
C PRO A 231 -0.13 -4.38 29.49
N THR A 232 -0.76 -3.94 28.43
CA THR A 232 -2.09 -4.41 27.98
C THR A 232 -2.07 -4.80 26.51
N GLY A 233 -3.13 -5.51 26.07
CA GLY A 233 -3.27 -5.95 24.69
C GLY A 233 -2.80 -7.38 24.46
N GLU A 234 -2.95 -7.84 23.22
CA GLU A 234 -2.74 -9.23 22.83
C GLU A 234 -1.31 -9.71 23.10
N PHE A 235 -0.28 -8.93 22.75
CA PHE A 235 1.12 -9.30 22.97
C PHE A 235 1.49 -9.34 24.44
N ALA A 236 0.90 -8.46 25.25
CA ALA A 236 1.09 -8.49 26.69
C ALA A 236 0.51 -9.77 27.32
N GLN A 237 -0.66 -10.18 26.88
CA GLN A 237 -1.27 -11.41 27.37
C GLN A 237 -0.40 -12.62 26.97
N LYS A 238 -0.02 -12.75 25.71
CA LYS A 238 0.87 -13.80 25.24
C LYS A 238 2.22 -13.81 25.98
N ALA A 239 2.81 -12.65 26.23
CA ALA A 239 4.06 -12.56 26.98
C ALA A 239 3.91 -13.05 28.44
N ARG A 240 2.79 -12.73 29.13
CA ARG A 240 2.48 -13.27 30.46
C ARG A 240 2.40 -14.79 30.46
N ASP A 241 1.71 -15.36 29.47
CA ASP A 241 1.56 -16.80 29.35
C ASP A 241 2.90 -17.50 29.19
N TYR A 242 3.80 -16.96 28.33
CA TYR A 242 5.16 -17.47 28.20
C TYR A 242 5.98 -17.32 29.48
N ILE A 243 5.92 -16.18 30.17
CA ILE A 243 6.64 -15.97 31.44
C ILE A 243 6.19 -16.99 32.49
N THR A 244 4.89 -17.29 32.55
CA THR A 244 4.35 -18.27 33.50
C THR A 244 4.81 -19.70 33.16
N THR A 245 4.80 -20.06 31.88
CA THR A 245 5.17 -21.40 31.42
C THR A 245 6.69 -21.69 31.51
N LEU A 246 7.52 -20.63 31.43
CA LEU A 246 8.98 -20.75 31.39
C LEU A 246 9.63 -20.63 32.78
N ARG A 247 8.88 -20.28 33.82
CA ARG A 247 9.32 -20.29 35.22
C ARG A 247 9.43 -21.69 35.76
#